data_08aa7452a00cc6d9719319fb07b0608f
#
_entry.id   08aa7452a00cc6d9719319fb07b0608f
#
_cell.length_a   1.000
_cell.length_b   1.000
_cell.length_c   1.000
_cell.angle_alpha   90.00
_cell.angle_beta   90.00
_cell.angle_gamma   90.00
#
_symmetry.space_group_name_H-M   'P 1'
#
loop_
_entity.id
_entity.type
_entity.pdbx_description
1 polymer ?
#
loop_
_entity_poly.entity_id
_entity_poly.type
_entity_poly.pdbx_seq_one_letter_code
_entity_poly.pdbx_strand_id
1 'polypeptide(L)'
;TIAIAKHKGPVYLRFGRPKVPVFTEPTQEFIIGKGVKLTEGKDVTIVATGHLVWESLEAAKILHNSGINAEVINIHTIKPLDEKLILESISKTKCVVSAEEHNFLGGLGESISRVLAKNLPAPQEYVATQDTFGESGTPAQLMKKYGLDAASIVEKAKKVIARK
;
A
#
# COMPACT_ATOMS: atom_id res chain seq x y z
N THR A 1 -17.66 -6.81 2.63
CA THR A 1 -18.62 -7.88 3.00
C THR A 1 -19.65 -8.10 1.91
N ILE A 2 -20.39 -7.07 1.44
CA ILE A 2 -21.47 -7.24 0.45
C ILE A 2 -20.98 -7.85 -0.86
N ALA A 3 -19.83 -7.41 -1.38
CA ALA A 3 -19.27 -7.93 -2.63
C ALA A 3 -18.87 -9.41 -2.52
N ILE A 4 -18.25 -9.82 -1.41
CA ILE A 4 -17.86 -11.22 -1.21
C ILE A 4 -19.07 -12.13 -0.95
N ALA A 5 -20.14 -11.62 -0.35
CA ALA A 5 -21.38 -12.38 -0.16
C ALA A 5 -22.07 -12.77 -1.49
N LYS A 6 -21.79 -12.03 -2.57
CA LYS A 6 -22.26 -12.31 -3.93
C LYS A 6 -21.28 -13.15 -4.75
N HIS A 7 -20.06 -13.38 -4.26
CA HIS A 7 -19.03 -14.13 -4.97
C HIS A 7 -19.29 -15.63 -4.87
N LYS A 8 -19.14 -16.36 -5.98
CA LYS A 8 -19.19 -17.82 -6.01
C LYS A 8 -17.80 -18.39 -5.80
N GLY A 9 -17.61 -19.16 -4.74
CA GLY A 9 -16.34 -19.80 -4.42
C GLY A 9 -15.78 -19.34 -3.07
N PRO A 10 -14.64 -19.91 -2.64
CA PRO A 10 -14.02 -19.57 -1.36
C PRO A 10 -13.47 -18.13 -1.39
N VAL A 11 -13.66 -17.40 -0.30
CA VAL A 11 -13.14 -16.03 -0.10
C VAL A 11 -12.49 -15.94 1.27
N TYR A 12 -11.32 -15.31 1.34
CA TYR A 12 -10.68 -14.93 2.58
C TYR A 12 -10.79 -13.42 2.77
N LEU A 13 -11.44 -13.01 3.86
CA LEU A 13 -11.57 -11.60 4.26
C LEU A 13 -10.76 -11.36 5.53
N ARG A 14 -9.78 -10.46 5.46
CA ARG A 14 -9.00 -10.01 6.61
C ARG A 14 -9.31 -8.55 6.94
N PHE A 15 -9.48 -8.25 8.21
CA PHE A 15 -9.58 -6.88 8.72
C PHE A 15 -8.96 -6.80 10.11
N GLY A 16 -8.41 -5.65 10.45
CA GLY A 16 -7.78 -5.41 11.75
C GLY A 16 -8.79 -5.08 12.84
N ARG A 17 -8.41 -5.30 14.11
CA ARG A 17 -9.20 -4.94 15.29
C ARG A 17 -9.15 -3.45 15.64
N PRO A 18 -8.00 -2.74 15.52
CA PRO A 18 -7.92 -1.32 15.82
C PRO A 18 -8.80 -0.47 14.91
N LYS A 19 -9.31 0.62 15.44
CA LYS A 19 -10.02 1.63 14.64
C LYS A 19 -9.04 2.40 13.78
N VAL A 20 -9.41 2.66 12.55
CA VAL A 20 -8.71 3.55 11.62
C VAL A 20 -9.66 4.68 11.21
N PRO A 21 -9.14 5.86 10.86
CA PRO A 21 -9.96 6.94 10.32
C PRO A 21 -10.72 6.50 9.06
N VAL A 22 -11.91 7.05 8.86
CA VAL A 22 -12.68 6.82 7.63
C VAL A 22 -12.12 7.73 6.54
N PHE A 23 -11.64 7.14 5.45
CA PHE A 23 -11.07 7.85 4.31
C PHE A 23 -11.74 7.47 2.97
N THR A 24 -12.75 6.61 3.02
CA THR A 24 -13.51 6.16 1.85
C THR A 24 -14.88 6.83 1.82
N GLU A 25 -15.37 7.15 0.63
CA GLU A 25 -16.70 7.71 0.45
C GLU A 25 -17.76 6.62 0.49
N PRO A 26 -18.94 6.87 1.10
CA PRO A 26 -20.03 5.87 1.18
C PRO A 26 -20.54 5.41 -0.19
N THR A 27 -20.40 6.25 -1.20
CA THR A 27 -20.82 5.98 -2.59
C THR A 27 -19.77 5.30 -3.42
N GLN A 28 -18.55 5.13 -2.88
CA GLN A 28 -17.46 4.48 -3.60
C GLN A 28 -17.78 3.00 -3.84
N GLU A 29 -17.80 2.62 -5.11
CA GLU A 29 -18.02 1.23 -5.48
C GLU A 29 -16.86 0.35 -5.05
N PHE A 30 -17.16 -0.81 -4.47
CA PHE A 30 -16.18 -1.82 -4.11
C PHE A 30 -16.25 -2.99 -5.10
N ILE A 31 -15.22 -3.13 -5.93
CA ILE A 31 -15.11 -4.20 -6.93
C ILE A 31 -13.95 -5.11 -6.55
N ILE A 32 -14.21 -6.40 -6.33
CA ILE A 32 -13.15 -7.40 -6.06
C ILE A 32 -12.14 -7.39 -7.20
N GLY A 33 -10.84 -7.31 -6.86
CA GLY A 33 -9.75 -7.28 -7.83
C GLY A 33 -9.45 -5.91 -8.43
N LYS A 34 -10.12 -4.83 -7.97
CA LYS A 34 -9.84 -3.46 -8.40
C LYS A 34 -9.26 -2.64 -7.26
N GLY A 35 -8.12 -2.00 -7.54
CA GLY A 35 -7.56 -1.00 -6.65
C GLY A 35 -8.28 0.35 -6.77
N VAL A 36 -8.06 1.23 -5.81
CA VAL A 36 -8.62 2.57 -5.79
C VAL A 36 -7.49 3.59 -5.64
N LYS A 37 -7.41 4.52 -6.59
CA LYS A 37 -6.51 5.66 -6.48
C LYS A 37 -7.12 6.68 -5.52
N LEU A 38 -6.39 7.03 -4.46
CA LEU A 38 -6.84 7.95 -3.42
C LEU A 38 -6.26 9.36 -3.59
N THR A 39 -5.03 9.47 -4.13
CA THR A 39 -4.41 10.75 -4.47
C THR A 39 -3.73 10.68 -5.82
N GLU A 40 -3.67 11.80 -6.52
CA GLU A 40 -2.87 11.94 -7.73
C GLU A 40 -1.45 12.37 -7.39
N GLY A 41 -0.48 11.83 -8.14
CA GLY A 41 0.93 12.17 -7.98
C GLY A 41 1.76 11.83 -9.22
N LYS A 42 2.96 12.38 -9.31
CA LYS A 42 3.87 12.17 -10.44
C LYS A 42 5.28 11.73 -10.03
N ASP A 43 5.58 11.83 -8.72
CA ASP A 43 6.96 11.64 -8.25
C ASP A 43 7.21 10.25 -7.69
N VAL A 44 6.23 9.63 -7.06
CA VAL A 44 6.30 8.28 -6.51
C VAL A 44 4.91 7.68 -6.43
N THR A 45 4.79 6.37 -6.64
CA THR A 45 3.57 5.61 -6.31
C THR A 45 3.72 4.95 -4.95
N ILE A 46 2.71 5.10 -4.09
CA ILE A 46 2.61 4.36 -2.83
C ILE A 46 1.43 3.40 -2.97
N VAL A 47 1.71 2.11 -2.97
CA VAL A 47 0.68 1.05 -3.08
C VAL A 47 0.51 0.44 -1.70
N ALA A 48 -0.66 0.63 -1.10
CA ALA A 48 -0.91 0.24 0.28
C ALA A 48 -2.13 -0.67 0.44
N THR A 49 -2.13 -1.44 1.53
CA THR A 49 -3.27 -2.26 1.94
C THR A 49 -3.50 -2.20 3.45
N GLY A 50 -4.75 -2.43 3.87
CA GLY A 50 -5.12 -2.46 5.29
C GLY A 50 -4.86 -1.15 6.02
N HIS A 51 -4.31 -1.23 7.22
CA HIS A 51 -4.00 -0.07 8.06
C HIS A 51 -3.00 0.90 7.42
N LEU A 52 -2.08 0.40 6.61
CA LEU A 52 -1.06 1.22 5.96
C LEU A 52 -1.62 2.15 4.87
N VAL A 53 -2.87 1.99 4.47
CA VAL A 53 -3.52 2.95 3.55
C VAL A 53 -3.66 4.32 4.21
N TRP A 54 -4.09 4.37 5.48
CA TRP A 54 -4.17 5.63 6.22
C TRP A 54 -2.78 6.26 6.40
N GLU A 55 -1.80 5.48 6.85
CA GLU A 55 -0.42 5.95 7.00
C GLU A 55 0.17 6.46 5.67
N SER A 56 -0.23 5.86 4.56
CA SER A 56 0.19 6.30 3.22
C SER A 56 -0.41 7.66 2.82
N LEU A 57 -1.65 7.93 3.21
CA LEU A 57 -2.28 9.24 3.01
C LEU A 57 -1.60 10.33 3.85
N GLU A 58 -1.26 10.02 5.10
CA GLU A 58 -0.51 10.95 5.96
C GLU A 58 0.92 11.17 5.40
N ALA A 59 1.59 10.11 4.94
CA ALA A 59 2.89 10.22 4.28
C ALA A 59 2.82 11.09 3.02
N ALA A 60 1.78 10.96 2.21
CA ALA A 60 1.59 11.77 1.01
C ALA A 60 1.45 13.26 1.35
N LYS A 61 0.76 13.62 2.44
CA LYS A 61 0.67 15.01 2.93
C LYS A 61 2.05 15.54 3.34
N ILE A 62 2.83 14.76 4.07
CA ILE A 62 4.19 15.15 4.50
C ILE A 62 5.10 15.33 3.28
N LEU A 63 5.04 14.42 2.31
CA LEU A 63 5.79 14.50 1.06
C LEU A 63 5.41 15.75 0.25
N HIS A 64 4.11 16.03 0.14
CA HIS A 64 3.60 17.21 -0.56
C HIS A 64 4.17 18.51 0.02
N ASN A 65 4.24 18.64 1.34
CA ASN A 65 4.84 19.79 2.03
C ASN A 65 6.35 19.93 1.73
N SER A 66 6.98 18.86 1.24
CA SER A 66 8.38 18.84 0.81
C SER A 66 8.54 18.94 -0.73
N GLY A 67 7.45 19.24 -1.45
CA GLY A 67 7.45 19.38 -2.91
C GLY A 67 7.39 18.06 -3.68
N ILE A 68 7.11 16.92 -3.02
CA ILE A 68 7.01 15.60 -3.63
C ILE A 68 5.52 15.18 -3.71
N ASN A 69 5.03 14.92 -4.92
CA ASN A 69 3.65 14.53 -5.16
C ASN A 69 3.55 13.01 -5.29
N ALA A 70 3.04 12.36 -4.25
CA ALA A 70 2.84 10.92 -4.21
C ALA A 70 1.44 10.53 -4.72
N GLU A 71 1.39 9.53 -5.60
CA GLU A 71 0.14 8.86 -5.96
C GLU A 71 -0.11 7.72 -4.97
N VAL A 72 -1.21 7.74 -4.24
CA VAL A 72 -1.58 6.70 -3.27
C VAL A 72 -2.66 5.82 -3.85
N ILE A 73 -2.40 4.50 -3.85
CA ILE A 73 -3.32 3.48 -4.32
C ILE A 73 -3.66 2.53 -3.15
N ASN A 74 -4.95 2.39 -2.88
CA ASN A 74 -5.47 1.38 -1.99
C ASN A 74 -5.69 0.06 -2.76
N ILE A 75 -4.90 -0.96 -2.44
CA ILE A 75 -5.11 -2.33 -2.93
C ILE A 75 -5.82 -3.12 -1.83
N HIS A 76 -7.14 -3.07 -1.82
CA HIS A 76 -7.97 -3.82 -0.87
C HIS A 76 -8.15 -5.30 -1.26
N THR A 77 -7.74 -5.70 -2.46
CA THR A 77 -7.78 -7.09 -2.94
C THR A 77 -6.39 -7.51 -3.40
N ILE A 78 -5.78 -8.43 -2.66
CA ILE A 78 -4.43 -8.93 -2.98
C ILE A 78 -4.48 -9.97 -4.11
N LYS A 79 -5.56 -10.75 -4.14
CA LYS A 79 -5.77 -11.79 -5.16
C LYS A 79 -7.25 -11.85 -5.55
N PRO A 80 -7.57 -11.55 -6.83
CA PRO A 80 -6.66 -11.10 -7.90
C PRO A 80 -6.12 -9.68 -7.66
N LEU A 81 -4.87 -9.41 -8.04
CA LEU A 81 -4.23 -8.11 -7.95
C LEU A 81 -4.62 -7.23 -9.16
N ASP A 82 -4.88 -5.95 -8.96
CA ASP A 82 -5.08 -5.00 -10.06
C ASP A 82 -3.74 -4.57 -10.68
N GLU A 83 -3.14 -5.51 -11.44
CA GLU A 83 -1.85 -5.29 -12.09
C GLU A 83 -1.90 -4.09 -13.06
N LYS A 84 -3.05 -3.88 -13.71
CA LYS A 84 -3.22 -2.78 -14.68
C LYS A 84 -3.08 -1.42 -14.00
N LEU A 85 -3.82 -1.16 -12.93
CA LEU A 85 -3.75 0.09 -12.19
C LEU A 85 -2.34 0.36 -11.65
N ILE A 86 -1.68 -0.67 -11.11
CA ILE A 86 -0.32 -0.58 -10.57
C ILE A 86 0.67 -0.20 -11.69
N LEU A 87 0.62 -0.88 -12.84
CA LEU A 87 1.50 -0.60 -13.96
C LEU A 87 1.27 0.79 -14.58
N GLU A 88 0.01 1.22 -14.73
CA GLU A 88 -0.34 2.56 -15.20
C GLU A 88 0.26 3.64 -14.28
N SER A 89 0.12 3.48 -12.97
CA SER A 89 0.68 4.41 -12.00
C SER A 89 2.21 4.45 -12.05
N ILE A 90 2.86 3.28 -11.99
CA ILE A 90 4.33 3.21 -11.96
C ILE A 90 4.95 3.61 -13.29
N SER A 91 4.25 3.41 -14.42
CA SER A 91 4.72 3.92 -15.72
C SER A 91 4.88 5.45 -15.75
N LYS A 92 4.06 6.16 -14.97
CA LYS A 92 4.10 7.61 -14.78
C LYS A 92 5.17 8.01 -13.75
N THR A 93 5.14 7.42 -12.57
CA THR A 93 5.97 7.82 -11.43
C THR A 93 7.38 7.22 -11.42
N LYS A 94 7.60 6.13 -12.15
CA LYS A 94 8.88 5.40 -12.35
C LYS A 94 9.46 4.72 -11.10
N CYS A 95 8.80 4.80 -9.95
CA CYS A 95 9.21 4.11 -8.72
C CYS A 95 8.03 3.86 -7.78
N VAL A 96 8.16 2.94 -6.85
CA VAL A 96 7.08 2.54 -5.97
C VAL A 96 7.55 2.24 -4.55
N VAL A 97 6.68 2.56 -3.57
CA VAL A 97 6.73 2.04 -2.20
C VAL A 97 5.53 1.14 -2.00
N SER A 98 5.74 -0.10 -1.58
CA SER A 98 4.67 -0.97 -1.08
C SER A 98 4.55 -0.84 0.44
N ALA A 99 3.31 -0.74 0.95
CA ALA A 99 3.05 -0.56 2.37
C ALA A 99 1.97 -1.53 2.86
N GLU A 100 2.34 -2.43 3.78
CA GLU A 100 1.48 -3.48 4.31
C GLU A 100 1.81 -3.84 5.76
N GLU A 101 0.79 -4.11 6.56
CA GLU A 101 0.92 -4.72 7.89
C GLU A 101 1.00 -6.24 7.76
N HIS A 102 2.07 -6.71 7.16
CA HIS A 102 2.35 -8.12 6.88
C HIS A 102 3.86 -8.33 6.79
N ASN A 103 4.32 -9.59 6.83
CA ASN A 103 5.70 -9.92 6.51
C ASN A 103 6.00 -9.53 5.06
N PHE A 104 7.20 -8.99 4.80
CA PHE A 104 7.59 -8.61 3.44
C PHE A 104 7.68 -9.83 2.49
N LEU A 105 7.90 -11.04 3.03
CA LEU A 105 7.89 -12.30 2.28
C LEU A 105 6.44 -12.76 2.04
N GLY A 106 6.08 -13.00 0.80
CA GLY A 106 4.77 -13.51 0.39
C GLY A 106 3.64 -12.48 0.42
N GLY A 107 3.93 -11.19 0.67
CA GLY A 107 2.95 -10.13 0.79
C GLY A 107 2.64 -9.36 -0.50
N LEU A 108 2.01 -8.19 -0.32
CA LEU A 108 1.70 -7.25 -1.40
C LEU A 108 2.97 -6.80 -2.12
N GLY A 109 4.04 -6.50 -1.38
CA GLY A 109 5.30 -6.01 -1.94
C GLY A 109 5.92 -7.00 -2.92
N GLU A 110 5.98 -8.30 -2.59
CA GLU A 110 6.47 -9.33 -3.51
C GLU A 110 5.55 -9.51 -4.73
N SER A 111 4.23 -9.41 -4.52
CA SER A 111 3.28 -9.46 -5.62
C SER A 111 3.50 -8.33 -6.63
N ILE A 112 3.80 -7.12 -6.14
CA ILE A 112 4.17 -5.96 -6.97
C ILE A 112 5.52 -6.21 -7.67
N SER A 113 6.53 -6.70 -6.95
CA SER A 113 7.85 -7.01 -7.53
C SER A 113 7.76 -7.99 -8.69
N ARG A 114 6.93 -9.03 -8.55
CA ARG A 114 6.66 -10.00 -9.63
C ARG A 114 6.04 -9.32 -10.86
N VAL A 115 5.09 -8.42 -10.64
CA VAL A 115 4.43 -7.67 -11.73
C VAL A 115 5.44 -6.76 -12.43
N LEU A 116 6.26 -6.05 -11.66
CA LEU A 116 7.30 -5.15 -12.18
C LEU A 116 8.37 -5.91 -12.96
N ALA A 117 8.90 -6.99 -12.41
CA ALA A 117 9.92 -7.80 -13.06
C ALA A 117 9.46 -8.32 -14.43
N LYS A 118 8.16 -8.66 -14.54
CA LYS A 118 7.58 -9.20 -15.76
C LYS A 118 7.25 -8.13 -16.82
N ASN A 119 6.83 -6.94 -16.41
CA ASN A 119 6.18 -5.99 -17.32
C ASN A 119 6.87 -4.62 -17.40
N LEU A 120 7.37 -4.10 -16.28
CA LEU A 120 7.89 -2.74 -16.17
C LEU A 120 8.93 -2.66 -15.03
N PRO A 121 10.18 -3.08 -15.22
CA PRO A 121 11.20 -2.97 -14.19
C PRO A 121 11.32 -1.55 -13.66
N ALA A 122 11.14 -1.39 -12.34
CA ALA A 122 11.22 -0.10 -11.66
C ALA A 122 11.75 -0.28 -10.22
N PRO A 123 12.44 0.72 -9.64
CA PRO A 123 12.85 0.69 -8.25
C PRO A 123 11.66 0.53 -7.30
N GLN A 124 11.79 -0.36 -6.31
CA GLN A 124 10.81 -0.59 -5.26
C GLN A 124 11.47 -0.55 -3.88
N GLU A 125 10.78 0.03 -2.91
CA GLU A 125 11.05 -0.06 -1.48
C GLU A 125 9.81 -0.62 -0.76
N TYR A 126 10.04 -1.22 0.42
CA TYR A 126 9.02 -1.91 1.20
C TYR A 126 8.85 -1.26 2.57
N VAL A 127 7.61 -1.08 3.00
CA VAL A 127 7.22 -0.84 4.38
C VAL A 127 6.38 -2.04 4.81
N ALA A 128 6.99 -2.94 5.57
CA ALA A 128 6.43 -4.22 6.00
C ALA A 128 7.22 -4.76 7.19
N THR A 129 6.72 -5.77 7.89
CA THR A 129 7.48 -6.46 8.93
C THR A 129 8.64 -7.25 8.34
N GLN A 130 9.82 -7.18 8.98
CA GLN A 130 11.09 -7.65 8.44
C GLN A 130 11.43 -9.08 8.90
N ASP A 131 10.50 -10.02 8.73
CA ASP A 131 10.66 -11.43 9.08
C ASP A 131 11.19 -11.66 10.51
N THR A 132 10.56 -10.94 11.45
CA THR A 132 10.87 -11.02 12.88
C THR A 132 9.65 -11.49 13.66
N PHE A 133 9.88 -12.11 14.81
CA PHE A 133 8.78 -12.46 15.72
C PHE A 133 8.05 -11.20 16.22
N GLY A 134 6.73 -11.33 16.36
CA GLY A 134 5.91 -10.29 16.97
C GLY A 134 6.20 -10.16 18.47
N GLU A 135 5.90 -8.97 19.01
CA GLU A 135 6.04 -8.67 20.43
C GLU A 135 4.73 -8.16 21.02
N SER A 136 4.67 -8.06 22.34
CA SER A 136 3.54 -7.46 23.02
C SER A 136 3.69 -5.95 23.12
N GLY A 137 2.60 -5.23 22.91
CA GLY A 137 2.56 -3.78 22.99
C GLY A 137 1.22 -3.23 22.52
N THR A 138 1.01 -1.93 22.71
CA THR A 138 -0.15 -1.27 22.09
C THR A 138 0.03 -1.18 20.57
N PRO A 139 -1.06 -1.14 19.78
CA PRO A 139 -0.95 -1.03 18.34
C PRO A 139 -0.02 0.11 17.87
N ALA A 140 -0.14 1.31 18.46
CA ALA A 140 0.70 2.45 18.10
C ALA A 140 2.20 2.22 18.39
N GLN A 141 2.52 1.56 19.51
CA GLN A 141 3.91 1.22 19.84
C GLN A 141 4.48 0.21 18.87
N LEU A 142 3.70 -0.82 18.52
CA LEU A 142 4.14 -1.86 17.58
C LEU A 142 4.28 -1.31 16.15
N MET A 143 3.34 -0.50 15.69
CA MET A 143 3.43 0.16 14.37
C MET A 143 4.72 0.98 14.27
N LYS A 144 5.01 1.81 15.27
CA LYS A 144 6.24 2.60 15.33
C LYS A 144 7.50 1.71 15.40
N LYS A 145 7.48 0.68 16.24
CA LYS A 145 8.62 -0.24 16.44
C LYS A 145 9.01 -0.95 15.15
N TYR A 146 8.02 -1.42 14.39
CA TYR A 146 8.24 -2.14 13.15
C TYR A 146 8.34 -1.23 11.91
N GLY A 147 8.34 0.09 12.10
CA GLY A 147 8.43 1.05 11.00
C GLY A 147 7.23 1.01 10.06
N LEU A 148 6.03 0.73 10.60
CA LEU A 148 4.77 0.64 9.87
C LEU A 148 3.97 1.95 10.01
N ASP A 149 4.62 3.09 9.81
CA ASP A 149 4.06 4.42 10.02
C ASP A 149 4.34 5.36 8.84
N ALA A 150 3.70 6.52 8.86
CA ALA A 150 3.84 7.52 7.81
C ALA A 150 5.30 8.01 7.66
N ALA A 151 6.05 8.11 8.76
CA ALA A 151 7.46 8.56 8.73
C ALA A 151 8.33 7.57 7.95
N SER A 152 8.16 6.28 8.20
CA SER A 152 8.87 5.22 7.49
C SER A 152 8.50 5.19 6.00
N ILE A 153 7.24 5.41 5.65
CA ILE A 153 6.80 5.52 4.25
C ILE A 153 7.47 6.72 3.57
N VAL A 154 7.56 7.87 4.24
CA VAL A 154 8.24 9.07 3.71
C VAL A 154 9.72 8.80 3.47
N GLU A 155 10.41 8.15 4.40
CA GLU A 155 11.83 7.75 4.24
C GLU A 155 12.01 6.86 3.01
N LYS A 156 11.21 5.80 2.90
CA LYS A 156 11.24 4.87 1.76
C LYS A 156 10.90 5.54 0.44
N ALA A 157 9.94 6.48 0.43
CA ALA A 157 9.60 7.25 -0.75
C ALA A 157 10.78 8.10 -1.23
N LYS A 158 11.44 8.84 -0.34
CA LYS A 158 12.64 9.62 -0.68
C LYS A 158 13.77 8.72 -1.18
N LYS A 159 13.98 7.57 -0.53
CA LYS A 159 15.00 6.61 -0.92
C LYS A 159 14.74 6.03 -2.31
N VAL A 160 13.51 5.63 -2.63
CA VAL A 160 13.19 5.05 -3.94
C VAL A 160 13.24 6.08 -5.05
N ILE A 161 12.87 7.34 -4.80
CA ILE A 161 12.99 8.43 -5.77
C ILE A 161 14.45 8.65 -6.16
N ALA A 162 15.38 8.56 -5.23
CA ALA A 162 16.81 8.72 -5.51
C ALA A 162 17.41 7.56 -6.35
N ARG A 163 16.64 6.52 -6.61
CA ARG A 163 17.05 5.34 -7.41
C ARG A 163 16.42 5.31 -8.81
N LYS A 164 15.72 6.35 -9.22
CA LYS A 164 15.11 6.47 -10.56
C LYS A 164 16.12 6.47 -11.69
#